data_432515815686e0a2f0c7ea67002efdcf
#
_entry.id   432515815686e0a2f0c7ea67002efdcf
#
_cell.length_a   1.000
_cell.length_b   1.000
_cell.length_c   1.000
_cell.angle_alpha   90.00
_cell.angle_beta   90.00
_cell.angle_gamma   90.00
#
_symmetry.space_group_name_H-M   'P 1'
#
loop_
_entity.id
_entity.type
_entity.pdbx_description
1 polymer ?
#
loop_
_entity_poly.entity_id
_entity_poly.type
_entity_poly.pdbx_seq_one_letter_code
_entity_poly.pdbx_strand_id
1 'polypeptide(L)'
;MRLIHPRFPLIAALLFTATACDPGGEAPPAAAPSPSAPVGADPMDTMGPLIEMIGAQEQAGTVWYTRVERAEAMGVGPAEDPYTILYRSPAEYWRDTAAARSVGRSLGNDWDLASEGHRAAWERDGSPQRWTESVYGEAEIPQELPLELSAPYDDPYYDIGDTTRLEGPDLAALPTDPGALRNEFGLGTLARPGTEPLLPYHEAAVLPVPPEVRAGIYAMIAQAPEAVPFEGEDVLGRPAVGISQEAGEGDRGRFEHRLLFDPETAALLSYETIVITPPESDTSWQQPGEHARYVAYEEIGWTDDWPL
;
A
#
# COMPACT_ATOMS: atom_id res chain seq x y z
N MET A 1 18.86 -25.67 11.92
CA MET A 1 19.39 -24.29 11.91
C MET A 1 18.21 -23.44 11.49
N ARG A 2 17.53 -22.79 12.43
CA ARG A 2 16.30 -22.03 12.13
C ARG A 2 16.70 -20.68 11.58
N LEU A 3 16.43 -20.43 10.31
CA LEU A 3 16.56 -19.13 9.67
C LEU A 3 15.47 -18.20 10.25
N ILE A 4 15.94 -17.14 10.88
CA ILE A 4 15.08 -16.09 11.43
C ILE A 4 14.65 -15.24 10.23
N HIS A 5 13.36 -15.28 9.89
CA HIS A 5 12.76 -14.34 8.96
C HIS A 5 12.88 -12.94 9.53
N PRO A 6 13.27 -11.93 8.77
CA PRO A 6 13.17 -10.55 9.22
C PRO A 6 11.67 -10.17 9.31
N ARG A 7 11.11 -10.35 10.49
CA ARG A 7 9.86 -9.70 10.85
C ARG A 7 10.17 -8.23 10.99
N PHE A 8 9.60 -7.39 10.17
CA PHE A 8 9.57 -5.96 10.43
C PHE A 8 8.89 -5.76 11.79
N PRO A 9 9.52 -5.13 12.76
CA PRO A 9 8.90 -4.92 14.06
C PRO A 9 7.74 -3.94 13.92
N LEU A 10 6.58 -4.34 14.39
CA LEU A 10 5.51 -3.41 14.77
C LEU A 10 6.10 -2.50 15.85
N ILE A 11 6.29 -1.23 15.55
CA ILE A 11 6.78 -0.23 16.50
C ILE A 11 5.64 0.06 17.47
N ALA A 12 5.82 -0.35 18.71
CA ALA A 12 4.93 -0.03 19.82
C ALA A 12 5.08 1.45 20.20
N ALA A 13 3.97 2.19 20.18
CA ALA A 13 3.90 3.57 20.62
C ALA A 13 4.14 3.69 22.14
N LEU A 14 5.14 4.46 22.53
CA LEU A 14 5.37 4.92 23.92
C LEU A 14 4.76 6.31 24.08
N LEU A 15 3.88 6.43 25.06
CA LEU A 15 3.23 7.68 25.47
C LEU A 15 4.19 8.58 26.26
N PHE A 16 4.40 9.80 25.80
CA PHE A 16 4.92 10.90 26.63
C PHE A 16 4.03 12.14 26.46
N THR A 17 3.68 12.74 27.59
CA THR A 17 2.89 13.97 27.67
C THR A 17 3.80 15.20 27.69
N ALA A 18 3.57 16.16 26.83
CA ALA A 18 4.18 17.50 26.93
C ALA A 18 3.19 18.61 26.53
N THR A 19 3.34 19.70 27.24
CA THR A 19 2.45 20.85 27.41
C THR A 19 2.56 21.83 26.23
N ALA A 20 1.44 22.38 25.80
CA ALA A 20 1.29 23.32 24.69
C ALA A 20 1.91 24.72 24.96
N CYS A 21 2.48 25.30 23.91
CA CYS A 21 2.60 26.76 23.71
C CYS A 21 2.23 27.09 22.28
N ASP A 22 1.17 27.86 22.10
CA ASP A 22 0.64 28.35 20.85
C ASP A 22 1.42 29.63 20.38
N PRO A 23 1.86 29.70 19.12
CA PRO A 23 1.93 30.97 18.43
C PRO A 23 1.26 30.90 17.06
N GLY A 24 0.20 31.71 16.90
CA GLY A 24 -0.58 31.84 15.68
C GLY A 24 0.25 32.07 14.42
N GLY A 25 0.29 31.07 13.60
CA GLY A 25 0.76 31.09 12.23
C GLY A 25 -0.42 30.81 11.29
N GLU A 26 -0.54 31.64 10.28
CA GLU A 26 -1.54 31.52 9.21
C GLU A 26 -1.38 30.15 8.52
N ALA A 27 -2.43 29.35 8.51
CA ALA A 27 -2.43 28.02 7.92
C ALA A 27 -2.10 28.09 6.41
N PRO A 28 -1.24 27.21 5.89
CA PRO A 28 -1.00 27.12 4.45
C PRO A 28 -2.29 26.76 3.70
N PRO A 29 -2.44 27.19 2.44
CA PRO A 29 -3.64 26.88 1.66
C PRO A 29 -3.84 25.36 1.60
N ALA A 30 -5.03 24.93 1.99
CA ALA A 30 -5.43 23.52 1.91
C ALA A 30 -5.19 22.98 0.50
N ALA A 31 -4.57 21.80 0.42
CA ALA A 31 -4.46 21.06 -0.83
C ALA A 31 -5.86 20.95 -1.46
N ALA A 32 -5.93 21.11 -2.79
CA ALA A 32 -7.20 20.99 -3.50
C ALA A 32 -7.82 19.63 -3.16
N PRO A 33 -9.10 19.58 -2.78
CA PRO A 33 -9.75 18.29 -2.51
C PRO A 33 -9.66 17.43 -3.76
N SER A 34 -9.23 16.17 -3.58
CA SER A 34 -9.34 15.15 -4.62
C SER A 34 -10.75 15.15 -5.21
N PRO A 35 -10.94 14.93 -6.51
CA PRO A 35 -12.26 14.86 -7.10
C PRO A 35 -13.05 13.76 -6.39
N SER A 36 -13.91 14.16 -5.48
CA SER A 36 -14.81 13.24 -4.78
C SER A 36 -15.84 12.73 -5.77
N ALA A 37 -15.98 11.42 -5.84
CA ALA A 37 -17.08 10.79 -6.58
C ALA A 37 -18.44 11.41 -6.15
N PRO A 38 -19.43 11.45 -7.02
CA PRO A 38 -20.76 11.91 -6.65
C PRO A 38 -21.29 11.06 -5.50
N VAL A 39 -21.80 11.72 -4.46
CA VAL A 39 -22.36 11.05 -3.28
C VAL A 39 -23.46 10.08 -3.71
N GLY A 40 -23.28 8.78 -3.42
CA GLY A 40 -24.24 7.73 -3.72
C GLY A 40 -23.98 6.94 -5.01
N ALA A 41 -22.82 7.14 -5.67
CA ALA A 41 -22.40 6.25 -6.75
C ALA A 41 -22.07 4.85 -6.20
N ASP A 42 -22.48 3.81 -6.92
CA ASP A 42 -22.19 2.41 -6.53
C ASP A 42 -20.79 2.03 -7.02
N PRO A 43 -19.89 1.54 -6.17
CA PRO A 43 -18.59 1.00 -6.62
C PRO A 43 -18.72 -0.05 -7.72
N MET A 44 -19.82 -0.80 -7.79
CA MET A 44 -20.07 -1.77 -8.88
C MET A 44 -20.19 -1.11 -10.25
N ASP A 45 -20.64 0.15 -10.34
CA ASP A 45 -20.71 0.88 -11.62
C ASP A 45 -19.29 1.11 -12.21
N THR A 46 -18.30 1.33 -11.33
CA THR A 46 -16.90 1.52 -11.71
C THR A 46 -16.17 0.19 -11.90
N MET A 47 -16.38 -0.76 -10.99
CA MET A 47 -15.65 -2.03 -10.97
C MET A 47 -16.22 -3.08 -11.93
N GLY A 48 -17.51 -2.99 -12.32
CA GLY A 48 -18.16 -3.97 -13.19
C GLY A 48 -17.43 -4.24 -14.51
N PRO A 49 -17.04 -3.19 -15.29
CA PRO A 49 -16.24 -3.39 -16.50
C PRO A 49 -14.90 -4.08 -16.25
N LEU A 50 -14.23 -3.79 -15.13
CA LEU A 50 -12.96 -4.43 -14.75
C LEU A 50 -13.15 -5.91 -14.41
N ILE A 51 -14.25 -6.24 -13.72
CA ILE A 51 -14.60 -7.62 -13.38
C ILE A 51 -14.81 -8.46 -14.63
N GLU A 52 -15.55 -7.94 -15.62
CA GLU A 52 -15.77 -8.60 -16.90
C GLU A 52 -14.45 -8.78 -17.67
N MET A 53 -13.62 -7.73 -17.71
CA MET A 53 -12.34 -7.74 -18.42
C MET A 53 -11.38 -8.74 -17.83
N ILE A 54 -11.19 -8.76 -16.50
CA ILE A 54 -10.27 -9.68 -15.82
C ILE A 54 -10.73 -11.12 -15.91
N GLY A 55 -12.05 -11.38 -15.83
CA GLY A 55 -12.64 -12.71 -15.98
C GLY A 55 -12.52 -13.30 -17.39
N ALA A 56 -12.34 -12.45 -18.40
CA ALA A 56 -12.13 -12.86 -19.79
C ALA A 56 -10.66 -13.08 -20.15
N GLN A 57 -9.70 -12.77 -19.26
CA GLN A 57 -8.28 -13.01 -19.52
C GLN A 57 -7.97 -14.51 -19.49
N GLU A 58 -6.95 -14.89 -20.27
CA GLU A 58 -6.36 -16.21 -20.17
C GLU A 58 -5.13 -16.17 -19.26
N GLN A 59 -4.99 -17.17 -18.41
CA GLN A 59 -3.76 -17.31 -17.62
C GLN A 59 -2.60 -17.66 -18.54
N ALA A 60 -1.61 -16.79 -18.63
CA ALA A 60 -0.43 -16.97 -19.45
C ALA A 60 0.80 -17.18 -18.57
N GLY A 61 1.22 -18.45 -18.38
CA GLY A 61 2.42 -18.78 -17.62
C GLY A 61 2.15 -19.47 -16.27
N THR A 62 3.24 -19.82 -15.60
CA THR A 62 3.27 -20.60 -14.36
C THR A 62 3.93 -19.87 -13.19
N VAL A 63 4.56 -18.74 -13.47
CA VAL A 63 5.24 -17.89 -12.50
C VAL A 63 4.45 -16.60 -12.32
N TRP A 64 4.19 -16.21 -11.09
CA TRP A 64 3.62 -14.92 -10.76
C TRP A 64 4.72 -13.89 -10.59
N TYR A 65 4.69 -12.86 -11.42
CA TYR A 65 5.66 -11.78 -11.41
C TYR A 65 5.04 -10.49 -10.90
N THR A 66 5.80 -9.75 -10.09
CA THR A 66 5.46 -8.38 -9.72
C THR A 66 6.70 -7.51 -9.75
N ARG A 67 6.58 -6.33 -10.38
CA ARG A 67 7.48 -5.21 -10.22
C ARG A 67 6.75 -4.11 -9.49
N VAL A 68 7.24 -3.79 -8.31
CA VAL A 68 6.52 -2.96 -7.34
C VAL A 68 7.43 -1.90 -6.76
N GLU A 69 6.92 -0.69 -6.61
CA GLU A 69 7.51 0.36 -5.77
C GLU A 69 6.68 0.48 -4.49
N ARG A 70 7.35 0.39 -3.35
CA ARG A 70 6.77 0.70 -2.04
C ARG A 70 7.35 2.00 -1.55
N ALA A 71 6.50 2.85 -0.99
CA ALA A 71 6.94 4.05 -0.34
C ALA A 71 6.26 4.26 1.01
N GLU A 72 7.01 4.87 1.91
CA GLU A 72 6.54 5.22 3.25
C GLU A 72 7.03 6.62 3.61
N ALA A 73 6.13 7.43 4.15
CA ALA A 73 6.47 8.73 4.66
C ALA A 73 7.25 8.61 5.98
N MET A 74 8.40 9.24 6.03
CA MET A 74 9.27 9.24 7.22
C MET A 74 9.55 10.66 7.66
N GLY A 75 9.30 10.95 8.94
CA GLY A 75 9.72 12.19 9.55
C GLY A 75 11.21 12.14 9.88
N VAL A 76 11.95 13.13 9.41
CA VAL A 76 13.40 13.25 9.59
C VAL A 76 13.79 14.70 9.91
N GLY A 77 15.05 14.94 10.20
CA GLY A 77 15.57 16.27 10.53
C GLY A 77 15.52 16.58 12.02
N PRO A 78 15.85 17.85 12.40
CA PRO A 78 15.85 18.27 13.81
C PRO A 78 14.46 18.17 14.45
N ALA A 79 14.39 17.73 15.70
CA ALA A 79 13.11 17.56 16.42
C ALA A 79 12.27 18.84 16.49
N GLU A 80 12.92 20.01 16.49
CA GLU A 80 12.28 21.33 16.53
C GLU A 80 11.79 21.82 15.14
N ASP A 81 12.24 21.21 14.07
CA ASP A 81 11.90 21.58 12.69
C ASP A 81 11.91 20.35 11.77
N PRO A 82 11.10 19.31 12.08
CA PRO A 82 11.09 18.08 11.31
C PRO A 82 10.43 18.30 9.93
N TYR A 83 10.81 17.45 8.98
CA TYR A 83 10.20 17.41 7.65
C TYR A 83 9.99 15.98 7.19
N THR A 84 9.15 15.80 6.18
CA THR A 84 8.79 14.47 5.68
C THR A 84 9.51 14.18 4.38
N ILE A 85 10.14 13.01 4.33
CA ILE A 85 10.57 12.37 3.10
C ILE A 85 9.66 11.20 2.77
N LEU A 86 9.51 10.92 1.50
CA LEU A 86 8.89 9.71 0.98
C LEU A 86 10.01 8.74 0.58
N TYR A 87 10.25 7.75 1.44
CA TYR A 87 11.28 6.74 1.23
C TYR A 87 10.75 5.63 0.35
N ARG A 88 11.41 5.38 -0.80
CA ARG A 88 10.98 4.44 -1.82
C ARG A 88 11.87 3.21 -1.87
N SER A 89 11.25 2.05 -2.07
CA SER A 89 11.89 0.75 -2.13
C SER A 89 11.34 -0.07 -3.30
N PRO A 90 11.79 0.19 -4.52
CA PRO A 90 11.39 -0.60 -5.68
C PRO A 90 12.02 -2.00 -5.65
N ALA A 91 11.23 -3.00 -6.07
CA ALA A 91 11.65 -4.40 -6.07
C ALA A 91 10.90 -5.22 -7.12
N GLU A 92 11.49 -6.35 -7.47
CA GLU A 92 10.87 -7.37 -8.31
C GLU A 92 10.76 -8.69 -7.54
N TYR A 93 9.67 -9.41 -7.78
CA TYR A 93 9.43 -10.72 -7.19
C TYR A 93 8.90 -11.69 -8.25
N TRP A 94 9.42 -12.90 -8.22
CA TRP A 94 8.95 -14.04 -8.99
C TRP A 94 8.53 -15.13 -8.02
N ARG A 95 7.34 -15.69 -8.22
CA ARG A 95 6.79 -16.75 -7.39
C ARG A 95 6.28 -17.89 -8.25
N ASP A 96 6.94 -19.04 -8.13
CA ASP A 96 6.48 -20.31 -8.67
C ASP A 96 5.47 -20.90 -7.69
N THR A 97 4.18 -20.78 -8.01
CA THR A 97 3.10 -21.22 -7.13
C THR A 97 3.04 -22.74 -6.99
N ALA A 98 3.45 -23.48 -8.04
CA ALA A 98 3.46 -24.95 -8.02
C ALA A 98 4.59 -25.51 -7.16
N ALA A 99 5.76 -24.87 -7.19
CA ALA A 99 6.92 -25.26 -6.38
C ALA A 99 6.98 -24.58 -5.01
N ALA A 100 6.04 -23.67 -4.70
CA ALA A 100 6.00 -22.86 -3.50
C ALA A 100 7.35 -22.15 -3.22
N ARG A 101 7.94 -21.56 -4.26
CA ARG A 101 9.24 -20.89 -4.20
C ARG A 101 9.13 -19.46 -4.70
N SER A 102 9.91 -18.59 -4.08
CA SER A 102 10.01 -17.19 -4.46
C SER A 102 11.47 -16.77 -4.65
N VAL A 103 11.65 -15.76 -5.49
CA VAL A 103 12.90 -15.03 -5.69
C VAL A 103 12.55 -13.56 -5.68
N GLY A 104 13.39 -12.74 -5.06
CA GLY A 104 13.22 -11.30 -5.03
C GLY A 104 14.51 -10.57 -5.40
N ARG A 105 14.37 -9.37 -5.95
CA ARG A 105 15.47 -8.46 -6.23
C ARG A 105 15.07 -7.05 -5.82
N SER A 106 15.88 -6.41 -4.96
CA SER A 106 15.78 -4.97 -4.73
C SER A 106 16.32 -4.23 -5.95
N LEU A 107 15.67 -3.14 -6.34
CA LEU A 107 16.13 -2.25 -7.40
C LEU A 107 16.83 -0.99 -6.84
N GLY A 108 17.16 -1.01 -5.57
CA GLY A 108 17.73 0.10 -4.82
C GLY A 108 16.69 0.78 -3.94
N ASN A 109 17.14 1.81 -3.25
CA ASN A 109 16.26 2.67 -2.47
C ASN A 109 16.59 4.10 -2.80
N ASP A 110 15.59 4.95 -2.82
CA ASP A 110 15.75 6.38 -2.94
C ASP A 110 14.74 7.12 -2.04
N TRP A 111 14.74 8.43 -2.12
CA TRP A 111 13.79 9.26 -1.38
C TRP A 111 13.52 10.56 -2.14
N ASP A 112 12.39 11.16 -1.81
CA ASP A 112 12.05 12.52 -2.23
C ASP A 112 11.39 13.24 -1.07
N LEU A 113 11.25 14.56 -1.14
CA LEU A 113 10.39 15.27 -0.19
C LEU A 113 8.94 14.86 -0.43
N ALA A 114 8.20 14.60 0.64
CA ALA A 114 6.80 14.19 0.53
C ALA A 114 5.94 15.26 -0.16
N SER A 115 6.30 16.53 0.01
CA SER A 115 5.75 17.65 -0.72
C SER A 115 6.73 18.83 -0.75
N GLU A 116 6.48 19.81 -1.60
CA GLU A 116 7.25 21.06 -1.66
C GLU A 116 7.19 21.85 -0.33
N GLY A 117 6.15 21.62 0.47
CA GLY A 117 6.00 22.23 1.80
C GLY A 117 7.15 21.92 2.77
N HIS A 118 7.85 20.80 2.57
CA HIS A 118 8.97 20.39 3.41
C HIS A 118 10.34 20.96 2.97
N ARG A 119 10.42 21.54 1.79
CA ARG A 119 11.69 22.01 1.19
C ARG A 119 12.43 23.01 2.08
N ALA A 120 11.71 23.98 2.64
CA ALA A 120 12.35 25.02 3.44
C ALA A 120 12.96 24.49 4.75
N ALA A 121 12.35 23.47 5.38
CA ALA A 121 12.88 22.81 6.56
C ALA A 121 14.12 21.97 6.18
N TRP A 122 14.04 21.20 5.11
CA TRP A 122 15.16 20.42 4.58
C TRP A 122 16.38 21.30 4.22
N GLU A 123 16.15 22.47 3.59
CA GLU A 123 17.22 23.44 3.25
C GLU A 123 17.84 24.06 4.51
N ARG A 124 17.05 24.35 5.56
CA ARG A 124 17.57 24.84 6.86
C ARG A 124 18.43 23.79 7.55
N ASP A 125 18.12 22.52 7.40
CA ASP A 125 18.90 21.38 7.91
C ASP A 125 20.19 21.13 7.10
N GLY A 126 20.47 21.92 6.09
CA GLY A 126 21.67 21.82 5.24
C GLY A 126 21.51 20.86 4.07
N SER A 127 20.30 20.54 3.69
CA SER A 127 19.95 19.68 2.53
C SER A 127 20.61 18.31 2.59
N PRO A 128 20.49 17.55 3.69
CA PRO A 128 21.11 16.25 3.84
C PRO A 128 20.58 15.26 2.78
N GLN A 129 21.42 14.29 2.45
CA GLN A 129 21.07 13.19 1.55
C GLN A 129 20.97 11.86 2.29
N ARG A 130 21.33 11.84 3.58
CA ARG A 130 21.29 10.68 4.46
C ARG A 130 20.96 11.12 5.87
N TRP A 131 20.23 10.26 6.57
CA TRP A 131 19.86 10.44 7.97
C TRP A 131 20.26 9.20 8.75
N THR A 132 20.71 9.40 9.98
CA THR A 132 21.00 8.32 10.95
C THR A 132 19.91 8.22 12.01
N GLU A 133 18.95 9.13 11.97
CA GLU A 133 17.82 9.21 12.88
C GLU A 133 16.56 9.59 12.13
N SER A 134 15.45 9.05 12.56
CA SER A 134 14.10 9.47 12.18
C SER A 134 13.35 9.93 13.42
N VAL A 135 12.16 10.47 13.26
CA VAL A 135 11.30 10.85 14.41
C VAL A 135 10.93 9.63 15.29
N TYR A 136 11.17 8.42 14.81
CA TYR A 136 10.93 7.17 15.54
C TYR A 136 12.21 6.59 16.20
N GLY A 137 13.36 7.24 16.06
CA GLY A 137 14.63 6.81 16.62
C GLY A 137 15.72 6.56 15.59
N GLU A 138 16.75 5.81 15.99
CA GLU A 138 17.89 5.51 15.12
C GLU A 138 17.44 4.76 13.86
N ALA A 139 17.78 5.30 12.69
CA ALA A 139 17.50 4.71 11.39
C ALA A 139 18.52 5.19 10.36
N GLU A 140 19.08 4.27 9.58
CA GLU A 140 19.91 4.64 8.43
C GLU A 140 19.01 4.77 7.20
N ILE A 141 18.93 5.99 6.64
CA ILE A 141 18.09 6.31 5.48
C ILE A 141 18.94 7.06 4.45
N PRO A 142 18.97 6.62 3.18
CA PRO A 142 18.45 5.32 2.69
C PRO A 142 19.31 4.14 3.19
N GLN A 143 18.68 2.97 3.34
CA GLN A 143 19.42 1.74 3.65
C GLN A 143 20.15 1.25 2.41
N GLU A 144 21.37 0.77 2.57
CA GLU A 144 22.08 0.08 1.51
C GLU A 144 21.59 -1.39 1.44
N LEU A 145 20.77 -1.69 0.43
CA LEU A 145 20.29 -3.05 0.16
C LEU A 145 21.06 -3.67 -0.99
N PRO A 146 21.34 -4.98 -0.95
CA PRO A 146 21.96 -5.68 -2.08
C PRO A 146 21.01 -5.64 -3.29
N LEU A 147 21.54 -5.25 -4.45
CA LEU A 147 20.80 -5.22 -5.72
C LEU A 147 20.79 -6.58 -6.43
N GLU A 148 21.39 -7.57 -5.80
CA GLU A 148 21.49 -8.92 -6.35
C GLU A 148 20.17 -9.68 -6.20
N LEU A 149 19.94 -10.59 -7.14
CA LEU A 149 18.85 -11.53 -7.05
C LEU A 149 19.04 -12.42 -5.80
N SER A 150 18.01 -12.58 -4.99
CA SER A 150 18.06 -13.49 -3.85
C SER A 150 18.25 -14.94 -4.33
N ALA A 151 18.81 -15.80 -3.49
CA ALA A 151 18.66 -17.23 -3.70
C ALA A 151 17.17 -17.60 -3.59
N PRO A 152 16.69 -18.63 -4.34
CA PRO A 152 15.32 -19.12 -4.15
C PRO A 152 15.08 -19.52 -2.70
N TYR A 153 13.92 -19.17 -2.17
CA TYR A 153 13.50 -19.52 -0.82
C TYR A 153 12.09 -20.12 -0.83
N ASP A 154 11.81 -20.97 0.14
CA ASP A 154 10.48 -21.54 0.31
C ASP A 154 9.51 -20.44 0.77
N ASP A 155 8.44 -20.26 0.01
CA ASP A 155 7.42 -19.26 0.28
C ASP A 155 6.03 -19.84 0.01
N PRO A 156 5.60 -20.79 0.87
CA PRO A 156 4.38 -21.54 0.65
C PRO A 156 3.12 -20.76 1.03
N TYR A 157 3.24 -19.60 1.68
CA TYR A 157 2.12 -18.93 2.30
C TYR A 157 1.80 -17.57 1.68
N TYR A 158 0.50 -17.24 1.72
CA TYR A 158 -0.07 -15.95 1.40
C TYR A 158 -0.90 -15.49 2.59
N ASP A 159 -0.52 -14.38 3.18
CA ASP A 159 -1.24 -13.81 4.31
C ASP A 159 -2.26 -12.77 3.80
N ILE A 160 -3.49 -12.80 4.34
CA ILE A 160 -4.55 -11.83 4.08
C ILE A 160 -5.05 -11.33 5.43
N GLY A 161 -4.84 -10.05 5.67
CA GLY A 161 -5.04 -9.47 6.99
C GLY A 161 -4.20 -10.17 8.05
N ASP A 162 -4.61 -10.04 9.29
CA ASP A 162 -3.88 -10.61 10.43
C ASP A 162 -4.26 -12.08 10.72
N THR A 163 -5.24 -12.63 10.04
CA THR A 163 -5.93 -13.86 10.48
C THR A 163 -5.94 -14.98 9.46
N THR A 164 -5.81 -14.70 8.19
CA THR A 164 -5.93 -15.71 7.12
C THR A 164 -4.58 -15.97 6.49
N ARG A 165 -4.21 -17.24 6.45
CA ARG A 165 -3.02 -17.74 5.78
C ARG A 165 -3.41 -18.86 4.83
N LEU A 166 -3.10 -18.69 3.55
CA LEU A 166 -3.36 -19.65 2.48
C LEU A 166 -2.05 -20.32 2.04
N GLU A 167 -2.10 -21.59 1.67
CA GLU A 167 -1.00 -22.25 0.99
C GLU A 167 -1.18 -22.16 -0.54
N GLY A 168 -0.08 -22.23 -1.29
CA GLY A 168 -0.12 -22.12 -2.75
C GLY A 168 -1.15 -23.04 -3.44
N PRO A 169 -1.26 -24.35 -3.08
CA PRO A 169 -2.28 -25.23 -3.62
C PRO A 169 -3.73 -24.83 -3.35
N ASP A 170 -4.00 -24.09 -2.25
CA ASP A 170 -5.34 -23.66 -1.86
C ASP A 170 -5.87 -22.55 -2.78
N LEU A 171 -4.97 -21.77 -3.40
CA LEU A 171 -5.33 -20.66 -4.27
C LEU A 171 -6.18 -21.07 -5.49
N ALA A 172 -5.89 -22.23 -6.06
CA ALA A 172 -6.65 -22.77 -7.18
C ALA A 172 -8.05 -23.30 -6.78
N ALA A 173 -8.24 -23.56 -5.48
CA ALA A 173 -9.50 -24.06 -4.93
C ALA A 173 -10.38 -22.93 -4.35
N LEU A 174 -9.91 -21.68 -4.39
CA LEU A 174 -10.68 -20.55 -3.91
C LEU A 174 -12.00 -20.40 -4.67
N PRO A 175 -13.10 -20.04 -3.99
CA PRO A 175 -14.38 -19.81 -4.65
C PRO A 175 -14.32 -18.57 -5.57
N THR A 176 -15.26 -18.50 -6.51
CA THR A 176 -15.45 -17.32 -7.38
C THR A 176 -16.56 -16.39 -6.88
N ASP A 177 -17.35 -16.86 -5.92
CA ASP A 177 -18.41 -16.05 -5.31
C ASP A 177 -17.83 -15.03 -4.32
N PRO A 178 -18.12 -13.73 -4.45
CA PRO A 178 -17.52 -12.69 -3.63
C PRO A 178 -17.87 -12.81 -2.14
N GLY A 179 -19.06 -13.33 -1.80
CA GLY A 179 -19.45 -13.57 -0.41
C GLY A 179 -18.71 -14.74 0.22
N ALA A 180 -18.49 -15.81 -0.55
CA ALA A 180 -17.68 -16.95 -0.14
C ALA A 180 -16.19 -16.56 0.03
N LEU A 181 -15.64 -15.78 -0.90
CA LEU A 181 -14.27 -15.22 -0.77
C LEU A 181 -14.11 -14.37 0.48
N ARG A 182 -15.08 -13.49 0.76
CA ARG A 182 -15.08 -12.67 1.98
C ARG A 182 -15.01 -13.52 3.26
N ASN A 183 -15.74 -14.63 3.28
CA ASN A 183 -15.72 -15.56 4.41
C ASN A 183 -14.39 -16.31 4.50
N GLU A 184 -13.87 -16.79 3.36
CA GLU A 184 -12.59 -17.50 3.29
C GLU A 184 -11.43 -16.62 3.77
N PHE A 185 -11.43 -15.35 3.39
CA PHE A 185 -10.43 -14.38 3.81
C PHE A 185 -10.68 -13.76 5.20
N GLY A 186 -11.75 -14.19 5.89
CA GLY A 186 -12.07 -13.69 7.24
C GLY A 186 -12.49 -12.22 7.30
N LEU A 187 -12.82 -11.59 6.16
CA LEU A 187 -13.08 -10.16 6.07
C LEU A 187 -14.43 -9.72 6.66
N GLY A 188 -15.31 -10.66 6.97
CA GLY A 188 -16.62 -10.37 7.59
C GLY A 188 -16.56 -9.90 9.05
N THR A 189 -15.44 -10.08 9.73
CA THR A 189 -15.25 -9.81 11.15
C THR A 189 -14.19 -8.74 11.47
N LEU A 190 -13.52 -8.20 10.45
CA LEU A 190 -12.30 -7.41 10.60
C LEU A 190 -12.50 -5.88 10.69
N ALA A 191 -13.72 -5.38 10.82
CA ALA A 191 -13.94 -3.96 11.10
C ALA A 191 -13.40 -3.60 12.51
N ARG A 192 -12.08 -3.50 12.66
CA ARG A 192 -11.47 -2.89 13.84
C ARG A 192 -11.33 -1.39 13.57
N PRO A 193 -11.85 -0.53 14.45
CA PRO A 193 -11.61 0.90 14.36
C PRO A 193 -10.09 1.18 14.34
N GLY A 194 -9.63 1.95 13.35
CA GLY A 194 -8.23 2.37 13.24
C GLY A 194 -7.30 1.41 12.49
N THR A 195 -7.83 0.34 11.87
CA THR A 195 -7.07 -0.48 10.92
C THR A 195 -7.26 0.07 9.51
N GLU A 196 -6.35 -0.29 8.61
CA GLU A 196 -6.43 0.06 7.19
C GLU A 196 -7.50 -0.80 6.51
N PRO A 197 -8.67 -0.23 6.19
CA PRO A 197 -9.84 -1.02 5.83
C PRO A 197 -9.70 -1.71 4.48
N LEU A 198 -8.91 -1.15 3.55
CA LEU A 198 -8.69 -1.71 2.21
C LEU A 198 -7.41 -2.56 2.11
N LEU A 199 -6.56 -2.63 3.14
CA LEU A 199 -5.33 -3.42 3.10
C LEU A 199 -5.60 -4.92 2.84
N PRO A 200 -6.53 -5.60 3.53
CA PRO A 200 -6.79 -7.00 3.25
C PRO A 200 -7.36 -7.26 1.84
N TYR A 201 -8.08 -6.29 1.28
CA TYR A 201 -8.57 -6.36 -0.10
C TYR A 201 -7.42 -6.18 -1.11
N HIS A 202 -6.45 -5.32 -0.82
CA HIS A 202 -5.23 -5.20 -1.59
C HIS A 202 -4.43 -6.51 -1.55
N GLU A 203 -4.23 -7.12 -0.38
CA GLU A 203 -3.54 -8.39 -0.23
C GLU A 203 -4.23 -9.51 -1.01
N ALA A 204 -5.57 -9.53 -1.05
CA ALA A 204 -6.32 -10.44 -1.89
C ALA A 204 -6.12 -10.16 -3.40
N ALA A 205 -6.10 -8.90 -3.82
CA ALA A 205 -5.96 -8.51 -5.22
C ALA A 205 -4.61 -8.93 -5.84
N VAL A 206 -3.55 -9.06 -5.03
CA VAL A 206 -2.21 -9.46 -5.49
C VAL A 206 -1.99 -10.97 -5.53
N LEU A 207 -2.96 -11.78 -5.13
CA LEU A 207 -2.83 -13.23 -5.13
C LEU A 207 -2.63 -13.78 -6.56
N PRO A 208 -1.77 -14.79 -6.74
CA PRO A 208 -1.59 -15.52 -8.00
C PRO A 208 -2.72 -16.54 -8.21
N VAL A 209 -3.90 -16.02 -8.50
CA VAL A 209 -5.12 -16.83 -8.70
C VAL A 209 -5.56 -16.87 -10.16
N PRO A 210 -6.35 -17.88 -10.58
CA PRO A 210 -6.96 -17.91 -11.90
C PRO A 210 -7.84 -16.69 -12.17
N PRO A 211 -8.02 -16.29 -13.45
CA PRO A 211 -8.80 -15.09 -13.81
C PRO A 211 -10.22 -15.06 -13.27
N GLU A 212 -10.91 -16.20 -13.22
CA GLU A 212 -12.27 -16.31 -12.67
C GLU A 212 -12.32 -16.06 -11.16
N VAL A 213 -11.32 -16.52 -10.40
CA VAL A 213 -11.19 -16.21 -8.96
C VAL A 213 -10.85 -14.73 -8.77
N ARG A 214 -9.98 -14.18 -9.61
CA ARG A 214 -9.63 -12.76 -9.57
C ARG A 214 -10.82 -11.86 -9.85
N ALA A 215 -11.67 -12.23 -10.80
CA ALA A 215 -12.95 -11.54 -11.05
C ALA A 215 -13.85 -11.57 -9.80
N GLY A 216 -13.92 -12.70 -9.10
CA GLY A 216 -14.61 -12.82 -7.82
C GLY A 216 -14.02 -11.91 -6.73
N ILE A 217 -12.68 -11.82 -6.65
CA ILE A 217 -11.98 -10.90 -5.74
C ILE A 217 -12.32 -9.43 -6.07
N TYR A 218 -12.33 -9.03 -7.35
CA TYR A 218 -12.69 -7.66 -7.74
C TYR A 218 -14.16 -7.35 -7.42
N ALA A 219 -15.06 -8.33 -7.59
CA ALA A 219 -16.45 -8.19 -7.16
C ALA A 219 -16.59 -8.09 -5.63
N MET A 220 -15.74 -8.79 -4.88
CA MET A 220 -15.67 -8.65 -3.42
C MET A 220 -15.14 -7.26 -3.00
N ILE A 221 -14.13 -6.74 -3.70
CA ILE A 221 -13.57 -5.38 -3.50
C ILE A 221 -14.65 -4.33 -3.73
N ALA A 222 -15.42 -4.43 -4.83
CA ALA A 222 -16.53 -3.52 -5.13
C ALA A 222 -17.62 -3.50 -4.04
N GLN A 223 -17.69 -4.54 -3.22
CA GLN A 223 -18.62 -4.68 -2.09
C GLN A 223 -17.96 -4.37 -0.74
N ALA A 224 -16.76 -3.76 -0.72
CA ALA A 224 -16.12 -3.38 0.54
C ALA A 224 -17.03 -2.37 1.29
N PRO A 225 -17.23 -2.56 2.62
CA PRO A 225 -18.07 -1.66 3.41
C PRO A 225 -17.58 -0.21 3.31
N GLU A 226 -18.52 0.73 3.19
CA GLU A 226 -18.23 2.18 3.16
C GLU A 226 -17.30 2.65 2.03
N ALA A 227 -16.90 1.76 1.12
CA ALA A 227 -16.14 2.15 -0.05
C ALA A 227 -16.97 3.00 -1.00
N VAL A 228 -16.32 3.97 -1.62
CA VAL A 228 -16.91 4.81 -2.67
C VAL A 228 -16.09 4.66 -3.96
N PRO A 229 -16.70 4.81 -5.14
CA PRO A 229 -15.97 4.74 -6.39
C PRO A 229 -14.93 5.87 -6.49
N PHE A 230 -13.81 5.57 -7.13
CA PHE A 230 -12.74 6.51 -7.43
C PHE A 230 -12.45 6.52 -8.95
N GLU A 231 -12.21 7.71 -9.47
CA GLU A 231 -11.72 7.93 -10.84
C GLU A 231 -10.71 9.08 -10.80
N GLY A 232 -9.50 8.89 -11.34
CA GLY A 232 -8.45 9.89 -11.32
C GLY A 232 -7.14 9.35 -11.83
N GLU A 233 -6.06 9.69 -11.13
CA GLU A 233 -4.72 9.18 -11.39
C GLU A 233 -4.19 8.47 -10.15
N ASP A 234 -3.34 7.47 -10.35
CA ASP A 234 -2.58 6.84 -9.28
C ASP A 234 -1.36 7.70 -8.89
N VAL A 235 -0.61 7.25 -7.88
CA VAL A 235 0.59 7.94 -7.39
C VAL A 235 1.68 8.11 -8.46
N LEU A 236 1.69 7.28 -9.52
CA LEU A 236 2.63 7.38 -10.65
C LEU A 236 2.06 8.24 -11.82
N GLY A 237 0.89 8.88 -11.64
CA GLY A 237 0.25 9.71 -12.64
C GLY A 237 -0.43 8.94 -13.79
N ARG A 238 -0.75 7.65 -13.59
CA ARG A 238 -1.44 6.84 -14.58
C ARG A 238 -2.96 6.97 -14.40
N PRO A 239 -3.76 7.03 -15.48
CA PRO A 239 -5.22 6.96 -15.36
C PRO A 239 -5.65 5.74 -14.55
N ALA A 240 -6.52 5.95 -13.58
CA ALA A 240 -6.90 4.94 -12.63
C ALA A 240 -8.39 5.02 -12.27
N VAL A 241 -9.00 3.87 -12.07
CA VAL A 241 -10.34 3.71 -11.49
C VAL A 241 -10.28 2.69 -10.36
N GLY A 242 -11.24 2.76 -9.44
CA GLY A 242 -11.26 1.81 -8.33
C GLY A 242 -12.16 2.25 -7.20
N ILE A 243 -11.73 2.02 -5.98
CA ILE A 243 -12.46 2.40 -4.79
C ILE A 243 -11.58 3.21 -3.83
N SER A 244 -12.21 4.08 -3.05
CA SER A 244 -11.60 4.72 -1.91
C SER A 244 -12.46 4.55 -0.65
N GLN A 245 -11.82 4.66 0.51
CA GLN A 245 -12.46 4.61 1.81
C GLN A 245 -11.71 5.48 2.81
N GLU A 246 -12.43 6.32 3.55
CA GLU A 246 -11.83 7.05 4.66
C GLU A 246 -11.82 6.21 5.94
N ALA A 247 -10.73 6.26 6.69
CA ALA A 247 -10.60 5.61 7.98
C ALA A 247 -9.75 6.43 8.94
N GLY A 248 -9.81 6.06 10.21
CA GLY A 248 -9.15 6.76 11.31
C GLY A 248 -10.12 7.64 12.09
N GLU A 249 -9.81 7.86 13.36
CA GLU A 249 -10.66 8.62 14.26
C GLU A 249 -9.84 9.24 15.40
N GLY A 250 -10.22 10.45 15.79
CA GLY A 250 -9.65 11.13 16.93
C GLY A 250 -8.16 11.48 16.75
N ASP A 251 -7.36 11.19 17.78
CA ASP A 251 -5.93 11.50 17.87
C ASP A 251 -5.03 10.71 16.90
N ARG A 252 -5.58 9.65 16.27
CA ARG A 252 -4.85 8.83 15.30
C ARG A 252 -4.81 9.42 13.90
N GLY A 253 -5.50 10.54 13.67
CA GLY A 253 -5.64 11.14 12.35
C GLY A 253 -6.70 10.44 11.48
N ARG A 254 -6.93 11.00 10.30
CA ARG A 254 -7.82 10.44 9.26
C ARG A 254 -7.05 10.28 7.97
N PHE A 255 -7.30 9.18 7.30
CA PHE A 255 -6.64 8.81 6.06
C PHE A 255 -7.67 8.39 5.02
N GLU A 256 -7.40 8.68 3.77
CA GLU A 256 -8.07 8.10 2.62
C GLU A 256 -7.23 6.91 2.13
N HIS A 257 -7.85 5.75 2.03
CA HIS A 257 -7.25 4.55 1.44
C HIS A 257 -7.83 4.35 0.06
N ARG A 258 -6.98 4.11 -0.94
CA ARG A 258 -7.40 3.86 -2.32
C ARG A 258 -6.86 2.51 -2.79
N LEU A 259 -7.68 1.80 -3.55
CA LEU A 259 -7.29 0.59 -4.27
C LEU A 259 -7.65 0.80 -5.73
N LEU A 260 -6.62 0.92 -6.58
CA LEU A 260 -6.71 1.48 -7.91
C LEU A 260 -6.29 0.48 -8.99
N PHE A 261 -6.99 0.54 -10.11
CA PHE A 261 -6.84 -0.37 -11.23
C PHE A 261 -6.77 0.41 -12.55
N ASP A 262 -6.10 -0.16 -13.52
CA ASP A 262 -6.02 0.34 -14.88
C ASP A 262 -7.39 0.17 -15.59
N PRO A 263 -8.00 1.24 -16.08
CA PRO A 263 -9.31 1.17 -16.73
C PRO A 263 -9.31 0.42 -18.07
N GLU A 264 -8.13 0.25 -18.71
CA GLU A 264 -8.00 -0.40 -20.02
C GLU A 264 -7.65 -1.90 -19.91
N THR A 265 -6.92 -2.30 -18.86
CA THR A 265 -6.40 -3.67 -18.70
C THR A 265 -6.93 -4.39 -17.48
N ALA A 266 -7.61 -3.68 -16.57
CA ALA A 266 -8.01 -4.15 -15.25
C ALA A 266 -6.83 -4.61 -14.34
N ALA A 267 -5.58 -4.27 -14.69
CA ALA A 267 -4.45 -4.56 -13.84
C ALA A 267 -4.51 -3.73 -12.55
N LEU A 268 -4.09 -4.32 -11.43
CA LEU A 268 -3.90 -3.56 -10.19
C LEU A 268 -2.77 -2.55 -10.38
N LEU A 269 -3.03 -1.27 -10.13
CA LEU A 269 -2.06 -0.19 -10.22
C LEU A 269 -1.45 0.17 -8.88
N SER A 270 -2.29 0.40 -7.86
CA SER A 270 -1.77 0.83 -6.57
C SER A 270 -2.72 0.57 -5.40
N TYR A 271 -2.12 0.52 -4.22
CA TYR A 271 -2.77 0.75 -2.94
C TYR A 271 -2.12 1.98 -2.29
N GLU A 272 -2.94 2.97 -1.93
CA GLU A 272 -2.47 4.27 -1.45
C GLU A 272 -3.13 4.64 -0.12
N THR A 273 -2.37 5.27 0.77
CA THR A 273 -2.86 5.86 2.01
C THR A 273 -2.48 7.32 2.03
N ILE A 274 -3.47 8.20 2.00
CA ILE A 274 -3.32 9.67 1.89
C ILE A 274 -3.79 10.31 3.17
N VAL A 275 -3.04 11.27 3.69
CA VAL A 275 -3.37 12.01 4.90
C VAL A 275 -4.53 12.97 4.63
N ILE A 276 -5.65 12.81 5.33
CA ILE A 276 -6.74 13.80 5.38
C ILE A 276 -6.52 14.75 6.56
N THR A 277 -6.29 14.17 7.72
CA THR A 277 -5.96 14.90 8.94
C THR A 277 -4.81 14.17 9.61
N PRO A 278 -3.67 14.83 9.83
CA PRO A 278 -2.55 14.17 10.49
C PRO A 278 -2.91 13.80 11.94
N PRO A 279 -2.25 12.78 12.52
CA PRO A 279 -2.36 12.47 13.94
C PRO A 279 -2.04 13.67 14.83
N GLU A 280 -2.73 13.82 15.97
CA GLU A 280 -2.50 14.93 16.91
C GLU A 280 -1.20 14.79 17.69
N SER A 281 -0.67 13.57 17.84
CA SER A 281 0.59 13.29 18.54
C SER A 281 1.78 13.39 17.59
N ASP A 282 2.91 13.91 18.03
CA ASP A 282 4.31 13.86 17.54
C ASP A 282 4.59 13.83 16.02
N THR A 283 3.58 13.62 15.19
CA THR A 283 3.68 13.50 13.74
C THR A 283 3.04 14.70 13.02
N SER A 284 3.11 15.88 13.63
CA SER A 284 2.78 17.17 12.98
C SER A 284 3.63 17.44 11.72
N TRP A 285 4.55 16.53 11.40
CA TRP A 285 5.37 16.54 10.21
C TRP A 285 4.62 16.12 8.94
N GLN A 286 3.55 15.30 9.02
CA GLN A 286 2.71 14.97 7.87
C GLN A 286 1.71 16.09 7.57
N GLN A 287 1.45 16.34 6.28
CA GLN A 287 0.51 17.36 5.85
C GLN A 287 -0.69 16.73 5.13
N PRO A 288 -1.88 17.35 5.21
CA PRO A 288 -3.04 16.90 4.43
C PRO A 288 -2.72 16.83 2.94
N GLY A 289 -3.14 15.75 2.29
CA GLY A 289 -2.91 15.48 0.87
C GLY A 289 -1.60 14.74 0.55
N GLU A 290 -0.71 14.55 1.53
CA GLU A 290 0.49 13.75 1.34
C GLU A 290 0.20 12.26 1.43
N HIS A 291 0.97 11.46 0.70
CA HIS A 291 0.95 10.02 0.88
C HIS A 291 1.65 9.66 2.21
N ALA A 292 0.91 8.99 3.09
CA ALA A 292 1.51 8.35 4.26
C ALA A 292 2.29 7.10 3.85
N ARG A 293 1.74 6.37 2.85
CA ARG A 293 2.40 5.25 2.19
C ARG A 293 1.69 4.88 0.90
N TYR A 294 2.39 4.14 0.05
CA TYR A 294 1.78 3.46 -1.09
C TYR A 294 2.53 2.18 -1.48
N VAL A 295 1.83 1.36 -2.24
CA VAL A 295 2.38 0.25 -3.02
C VAL A 295 1.90 0.45 -4.45
N ALA A 296 2.82 0.71 -5.39
CA ALA A 296 2.50 0.90 -6.80
C ALA A 296 3.10 -0.24 -7.63
N TYR A 297 2.30 -0.85 -8.49
CA TYR A 297 2.69 -1.93 -9.37
C TYR A 297 3.01 -1.36 -10.75
N GLU A 298 4.27 -1.45 -11.18
CA GLU A 298 4.67 -1.18 -12.55
C GLU A 298 4.25 -2.34 -13.46
N GLU A 299 4.34 -3.57 -12.95
CA GLU A 299 3.93 -4.79 -13.63
C GLU A 299 3.45 -5.83 -12.61
N ILE A 300 2.36 -6.51 -12.93
CA ILE A 300 1.80 -7.61 -12.13
C ILE A 300 1.10 -8.60 -13.04
N GLY A 301 1.47 -9.87 -12.98
CA GLY A 301 0.83 -10.88 -13.83
C GLY A 301 1.56 -12.21 -13.89
N TRP A 302 1.00 -13.09 -14.72
CA TRP A 302 1.58 -14.40 -15.01
C TRP A 302 2.64 -14.29 -16.11
N THR A 303 3.74 -15.04 -15.96
CA THR A 303 4.81 -15.17 -16.93
C THR A 303 5.37 -16.61 -16.93
N ASP A 304 6.10 -16.99 -17.97
CA ASP A 304 6.92 -18.21 -17.98
C ASP A 304 8.38 -17.92 -17.60
N ASP A 305 8.74 -16.64 -17.43
CA ASP A 305 10.11 -16.26 -17.13
C ASP A 305 10.43 -16.49 -15.64
N TRP A 306 11.36 -17.39 -15.40
CA TRP A 306 12.00 -17.58 -14.10
C TRP A 306 13.43 -17.05 -14.15
N PRO A 307 13.87 -16.13 -13.24
CA PRO A 307 15.10 -15.35 -13.40
C PRO A 307 16.40 -16.10 -13.11
N LEU A 308 16.37 -17.43 -12.86
CA LEU A 308 17.53 -18.26 -12.52
C LEU A 308 17.92 -19.20 -13.65
#